data_5513dce18d0cc9928c12b0cb1e55d43e
#
_entry.id   5513dce18d0cc9928c12b0cb1e55d43e
#
_cell.length_a   1.000
_cell.length_b   1.000
_cell.length_c   1.000
_cell.angle_alpha   90.00
_cell.angle_beta   90.00
_cell.angle_gamma   90.00
#
_symmetry.space_group_name_H-M   'P 1'
#
loop_
_entity.id
_entity.type
_entity.pdbx_description
1 polymer ?
#
loop_
_entity_poly.entity_id
_entity_poly.type
_entity_poly.pdbx_seq_one_letter_code
_entity_poly.pdbx_strand_id
1 'polypeptide(L)'
;MAFCIITDSASDVSPELKKEYNLYVMPTPVTIDGTDYFDEETIFPEQFYEIQAQGKDIKTYHISQYMFEEHFRPFAQRGDEVLYICFSTGIAGTFQAANLAYEEIREEYPDFVMTIIDSKCASIGYGLVVERLLRMQRNGAPKDLLIEAAHFFCEHMEHAVTVMELEYLFKGGRLSRTSFLAGTVLDIKPIIIVDENGSLKAVEKVRGWKKAQKRILDMVGEKGSNLDKQMVGVVYGTDLQGFEFIKEQLRERYHVKGILETRIGCAIGAHTGPGILAVVFLNEINEKYEPYLV
;
A
#
# COMPACT_ATOMS: atom_id res chain seq x y z
N MET A 1 10.93 15.92 21.96
CA MET A 1 9.56 15.51 21.61
C MET A 1 9.39 15.86 20.13
N ALA A 2 9.37 14.86 19.25
CA ALA A 2 9.16 15.04 17.82
C ALA A 2 7.79 14.48 17.42
N PHE A 3 7.23 14.96 16.29
CA PHE A 3 6.06 14.34 15.66
C PHE A 3 6.55 13.49 14.50
N CYS A 4 6.39 12.17 14.62
CA CYS A 4 6.92 11.18 13.71
C CYS A 4 5.80 10.54 12.88
N ILE A 5 5.91 10.57 11.56
CA ILE A 5 5.05 9.78 10.66
C ILE A 5 5.77 8.46 10.42
N ILE A 6 5.06 7.34 10.62
CA ILE A 6 5.60 5.99 10.40
C ILE A 6 4.61 5.13 9.58
N THR A 7 5.11 4.03 9.03
CA THR A 7 4.30 3.05 8.31
C THR A 7 4.90 1.65 8.41
N ASP A 8 4.35 0.66 7.72
CA ASP A 8 4.90 -0.70 7.60
C ASP A 8 5.30 -1.02 6.14
N SER A 9 6.06 -2.09 5.94
CA SER A 9 6.64 -2.43 4.62
C SER A 9 5.60 -2.78 3.56
N ALA A 10 4.39 -3.22 3.97
CA ALA A 10 3.31 -3.47 3.01
C ALA A 10 2.77 -2.19 2.34
N SER A 11 3.28 -1.00 2.72
CA SER A 11 3.07 0.28 2.01
C SER A 11 3.83 0.38 0.69
N ASP A 12 4.78 -0.51 0.47
CA ASP A 12 5.64 -0.53 -0.73
C ASP A 12 6.28 0.84 -1.04
N VAL A 13 6.61 1.62 -0.01
CA VAL A 13 7.33 2.89 -0.19
C VAL A 13 8.76 2.62 -0.67
N SER A 14 9.22 3.42 -1.64
CA SER A 14 10.52 3.18 -2.24
C SER A 14 11.68 3.41 -1.25
N PRO A 15 12.84 2.74 -1.45
CA PRO A 15 14.05 2.99 -0.66
C PRO A 15 14.51 4.45 -0.69
N GLU A 16 14.30 5.13 -1.82
CA GLU A 16 14.63 6.55 -2.00
C GLU A 16 13.78 7.42 -1.09
N LEU A 17 12.46 7.17 -1.03
CA LEU A 17 11.54 7.90 -0.15
C LEU A 17 11.91 7.68 1.32
N LYS A 18 12.18 6.44 1.72
CA LYS A 18 12.62 6.11 3.08
C LYS A 18 13.85 6.90 3.48
N LYS A 19 14.84 6.95 2.59
CA LYS A 19 16.10 7.67 2.82
C LYS A 19 15.89 9.18 2.83
N GLU A 20 15.11 9.72 1.90
CA GLU A 20 14.87 11.16 1.76
C GLU A 20 14.25 11.77 3.02
N TYR A 21 13.29 11.05 3.63
CA TYR A 21 12.53 11.53 4.78
C TYR A 21 12.96 10.91 6.10
N ASN A 22 13.95 10.01 6.11
CA ASN A 22 14.30 9.20 7.28
C ASN A 22 13.06 8.49 7.86
N LEU A 23 12.22 7.97 6.97
CA LEU A 23 10.95 7.34 7.31
C LEU A 23 11.18 6.02 8.05
N TYR A 24 10.54 5.88 9.19
CA TYR A 24 10.51 4.61 9.93
C TYR A 24 9.45 3.68 9.34
N VAL A 25 9.88 2.52 8.87
CA VAL A 25 9.04 1.50 8.24
C VAL A 25 9.21 0.19 9.00
N MET A 26 8.12 -0.32 9.57
CA MET A 26 8.12 -1.59 10.29
C MET A 26 8.06 -2.76 9.30
N PRO A 27 8.95 -3.76 9.40
CA PRO A 27 9.00 -4.87 8.46
C PRO A 27 7.87 -5.86 8.70
N THR A 28 7.21 -6.30 7.63
CA THR A 28 6.19 -7.34 7.67
C THR A 28 6.84 -8.72 7.59
N PRO A 29 6.48 -9.70 8.46
CA PRO A 29 7.06 -11.03 8.40
C PRO A 29 6.55 -11.86 7.22
N VAL A 30 7.47 -12.57 6.58
CA VAL A 30 7.23 -13.50 5.47
C VAL A 30 7.95 -14.82 5.76
N THR A 31 7.24 -15.94 5.72
CA THR A 31 7.83 -17.26 5.93
C THR A 31 7.98 -18.00 4.59
N ILE A 32 9.16 -18.53 4.31
CA ILE A 32 9.47 -19.28 3.10
C ILE A 32 10.01 -20.65 3.51
N ASP A 33 9.33 -21.73 3.13
CA ASP A 33 9.68 -23.11 3.51
C ASP A 33 9.93 -23.26 5.02
N GLY A 34 9.17 -22.54 5.86
CA GLY A 34 9.27 -22.58 7.32
C GLY A 34 10.38 -21.71 7.92
N THR A 35 11.10 -20.92 7.12
CA THR A 35 12.09 -19.95 7.58
C THR A 35 11.49 -18.54 7.53
N ASP A 36 11.60 -17.80 8.61
CA ASP A 36 11.06 -16.45 8.71
C ASP A 36 12.05 -15.41 8.17
N TYR A 37 11.49 -14.50 7.39
CA TYR A 37 12.16 -13.31 6.83
C TYR A 37 11.33 -12.07 7.16
N PHE A 38 11.98 -10.92 7.04
CA PHE A 38 11.37 -9.61 7.21
C PHE A 38 11.45 -8.83 5.91
N ASP A 39 10.29 -8.43 5.40
CA ASP A 39 10.15 -7.72 4.13
C ASP A 39 10.95 -6.42 4.17
N GLU A 40 11.80 -6.22 3.15
CA GLU A 40 12.73 -5.10 2.98
C GLU A 40 13.86 -4.98 4.04
N GLU A 41 14.03 -5.98 4.92
CA GLU A 41 15.17 -6.08 5.83
C GLU A 41 16.04 -7.30 5.56
N THR A 42 15.45 -8.50 5.53
CA THR A 42 16.16 -9.76 5.34
C THR A 42 15.79 -10.47 4.04
N ILE A 43 14.76 -9.98 3.34
CA ILE A 43 14.37 -10.41 2.00
C ILE A 43 13.91 -9.19 1.20
N PHE A 44 14.27 -9.16 -0.09
CA PHE A 44 13.95 -8.08 -1.01
C PHE A 44 13.18 -8.59 -2.23
N PRO A 45 12.41 -7.73 -2.93
CA PRO A 45 11.54 -8.16 -4.04
C PRO A 45 12.26 -8.98 -5.12
N GLU A 46 13.50 -8.66 -5.46
CA GLU A 46 14.27 -9.37 -6.48
C GLU A 46 14.43 -10.85 -6.12
N GLN A 47 14.97 -11.11 -4.94
CA GLN A 47 15.18 -12.47 -4.44
C GLN A 47 13.85 -13.18 -4.19
N PHE A 48 12.85 -12.47 -3.67
CA PHE A 48 11.54 -13.02 -3.38
C PHE A 48 10.85 -13.57 -4.62
N TYR A 49 10.81 -12.83 -5.73
CA TYR A 49 10.16 -13.28 -6.96
C TYR A 49 10.91 -14.45 -7.63
N GLU A 50 12.23 -14.54 -7.49
CA GLU A 50 13.00 -15.72 -7.92
C GLU A 50 12.62 -16.95 -7.11
N ILE A 51 12.45 -16.83 -5.80
CA ILE A 51 12.01 -17.90 -4.90
C ILE A 51 10.55 -18.30 -5.21
N GLN A 52 9.68 -17.33 -5.40
CA GLN A 52 8.27 -17.57 -5.75
C GLN A 52 8.13 -18.33 -7.06
N ALA A 53 8.96 -18.02 -8.07
CA ALA A 53 9.00 -18.73 -9.35
C ALA A 53 9.43 -20.21 -9.22
N GLN A 54 10.14 -20.58 -8.15
CA GLN A 54 10.52 -21.97 -7.84
C GLN A 54 9.38 -22.77 -7.17
N GLY A 55 8.23 -22.11 -6.89
CA GLY A 55 7.06 -22.78 -6.30
C GLY A 55 7.21 -23.10 -4.81
N LYS A 56 8.05 -22.36 -4.08
CA LYS A 56 8.26 -22.51 -2.64
C LYS A 56 6.98 -22.24 -1.84
N ASP A 57 6.85 -22.82 -0.64
CA ASP A 57 5.75 -22.55 0.28
C ASP A 57 5.98 -21.19 0.95
N ILE A 58 5.22 -20.18 0.51
CA ILE A 58 5.32 -18.81 1.00
C ILE A 58 4.06 -18.47 1.78
N LYS A 59 4.25 -17.97 2.99
CA LYS A 59 3.18 -17.48 3.88
C LYS A 59 3.55 -16.11 4.41
N THR A 60 2.55 -15.32 4.71
CA THR A 60 2.72 -14.01 5.38
C THR A 60 1.90 -13.98 6.65
N TYR A 61 2.38 -13.21 7.59
CA TYR A 61 1.67 -12.90 8.83
C TYR A 61 1.59 -11.39 8.97
N HIS A 62 0.55 -10.87 9.62
CA HIS A 62 0.58 -9.47 10.04
C HIS A 62 1.63 -9.28 11.14
N ILE A 63 2.15 -8.07 11.29
CA ILE A 63 3.03 -7.70 12.39
C ILE A 63 2.29 -7.99 13.68
N SER A 64 2.85 -8.82 14.55
CA SER A 64 2.20 -9.22 15.81
C SER A 64 2.18 -8.08 16.83
N GLN A 65 1.30 -8.17 17.84
CA GLN A 65 1.28 -7.22 18.95
C GLN A 65 2.67 -7.06 19.57
N TYR A 66 3.34 -8.17 19.89
CA TYR A 66 4.68 -8.15 20.48
C TYR A 66 5.71 -7.39 19.61
N MET A 67 5.70 -7.62 18.29
CA MET A 67 6.59 -6.89 17.38
C MET A 67 6.27 -5.40 17.38
N PHE A 68 4.98 -5.02 17.39
CA PHE A 68 4.60 -3.61 17.49
C PHE A 68 5.06 -2.97 18.79
N GLU A 69 4.98 -3.67 19.93
CA GLU A 69 5.49 -3.18 21.21
C GLU A 69 6.99 -2.86 21.12
N GLU A 70 7.78 -3.75 20.51
CA GLU A 70 9.21 -3.53 20.30
C GLU A 70 9.49 -2.31 19.41
N HIS A 71 8.65 -2.08 18.39
CA HIS A 71 8.77 -0.94 17.48
C HIS A 71 8.28 0.38 18.12
N PHE A 72 7.23 0.36 18.95
CA PHE A 72 6.65 1.57 19.55
C PHE A 72 7.40 2.05 20.78
N ARG A 73 7.95 1.13 21.57
CA ARG A 73 8.67 1.42 22.82
C ARG A 73 9.77 2.50 22.68
N PRO A 74 10.62 2.50 21.64
CA PRO A 74 11.62 3.54 21.47
C PRO A 74 11.04 4.95 21.28
N PHE A 75 9.87 5.09 20.65
CA PHE A 75 9.17 6.38 20.50
C PHE A 75 8.61 6.85 21.84
N ALA A 76 7.97 5.95 22.60
CA ALA A 76 7.46 6.23 23.94
C ALA A 76 8.56 6.67 24.89
N GLN A 77 9.71 5.99 24.88
CA GLN A 77 10.89 6.32 25.71
C GLN A 77 11.46 7.72 25.40
N ARG A 78 11.44 8.14 24.15
CA ARG A 78 11.89 9.50 23.75
C ARG A 78 10.84 10.57 23.99
N GLY A 79 9.59 10.17 24.33
CA GLY A 79 8.45 11.09 24.45
C GLY A 79 8.04 11.67 23.09
N ASP A 80 8.24 10.93 22.00
CA ASP A 80 7.81 11.35 20.66
C ASP A 80 6.32 11.08 20.49
N GLU A 81 5.66 11.90 19.68
CA GLU A 81 4.29 11.67 19.23
C GLU A 81 4.30 11.01 17.85
N VAL A 82 3.45 10.02 17.62
CA VAL A 82 3.48 9.20 16.42
C VAL A 82 2.16 9.24 15.65
N LEU A 83 2.25 9.41 14.32
CA LEU A 83 1.17 9.15 13.38
C LEU A 83 1.53 7.91 12.55
N TYR A 84 0.82 6.82 12.77
CA TYR A 84 1.00 5.57 12.03
C TYR A 84 -0.10 5.41 10.98
N ILE A 85 0.30 5.35 9.70
CA ILE A 85 -0.59 5.01 8.59
C ILE A 85 -0.49 3.52 8.35
N CYS A 86 -1.55 2.79 8.70
CA CYS A 86 -1.57 1.35 8.81
C CYS A 86 -2.26 0.68 7.62
N PHE A 87 -1.83 -0.53 7.29
CA PHE A 87 -2.45 -1.40 6.30
C PHE A 87 -3.93 -1.66 6.60
N SER A 88 -4.76 -1.81 5.56
CA SER A 88 -6.22 -1.97 5.67
C SER A 88 -6.67 -3.13 6.55
N THR A 89 -7.61 -2.85 7.47
CA THR A 89 -8.31 -3.86 8.29
C THR A 89 -9.13 -4.83 7.45
N GLY A 90 -9.57 -4.43 6.25
CA GLY A 90 -10.29 -5.30 5.32
C GLY A 90 -9.42 -6.39 4.68
N ILE A 91 -8.08 -6.31 4.85
CA ILE A 91 -7.12 -7.24 4.24
C ILE A 91 -6.32 -8.02 5.30
N ALA A 92 -5.93 -7.38 6.41
CA ALA A 92 -5.10 -8.00 7.44
C ALA A 92 -5.44 -7.51 8.86
N GLY A 93 -4.99 -8.27 9.88
CA GLY A 93 -5.19 -7.92 11.29
C GLY A 93 -4.21 -6.89 11.87
N THR A 94 -3.43 -6.22 11.02
CA THR A 94 -2.34 -5.31 11.41
C THR A 94 -2.82 -4.17 12.31
N PHE A 95 -3.95 -3.54 11.96
CA PHE A 95 -4.51 -2.42 12.73
C PHE A 95 -4.93 -2.84 14.15
N GLN A 96 -5.57 -4.01 14.32
CA GLN A 96 -5.95 -4.52 15.63
C GLN A 96 -4.71 -4.81 16.49
N ALA A 97 -3.70 -5.47 15.90
CA ALA A 97 -2.46 -5.79 16.62
C ALA A 97 -1.71 -4.52 17.04
N ALA A 98 -1.67 -3.49 16.19
CA ALA A 98 -1.06 -2.20 16.50
C ALA A 98 -1.77 -1.47 17.66
N ASN A 99 -3.12 -1.48 17.66
CA ASN A 99 -3.89 -0.86 18.75
C ASN A 99 -3.66 -1.58 20.09
N LEU A 100 -3.65 -2.93 20.09
CA LEU A 100 -3.36 -3.69 21.31
C LEU A 100 -1.96 -3.38 21.84
N ALA A 101 -0.96 -3.29 20.96
CA ALA A 101 0.41 -2.91 21.36
C ALA A 101 0.47 -1.47 21.91
N TYR A 102 -0.27 -0.54 21.32
CA TYR A 102 -0.34 0.83 21.81
C TYR A 102 -0.94 0.93 23.22
N GLU A 103 -2.02 0.20 23.49
CA GLU A 103 -2.63 0.14 24.83
C GLU A 103 -1.64 -0.43 25.86
N GLU A 104 -0.93 -1.51 25.53
CA GLU A 104 0.09 -2.11 26.41
C GLU A 104 1.25 -1.16 26.70
N ILE A 105 1.75 -0.47 25.67
CA ILE A 105 2.83 0.53 25.85
C ILE A 105 2.36 1.72 26.70
N ARG A 106 1.10 2.12 26.62
CA ARG A 106 0.55 3.19 27.47
C ARG A 106 0.45 2.84 28.95
N GLU A 107 0.37 1.57 29.30
CA GLU A 107 0.45 1.17 30.72
C GLU A 107 1.82 1.50 31.31
N GLU A 108 2.90 1.36 30.52
CA GLU A 108 4.27 1.69 30.94
C GLU A 108 4.60 3.19 30.74
N TYR A 109 4.07 3.80 29.69
CA TYR A 109 4.33 5.19 29.26
C TYR A 109 3.01 5.97 29.10
N PRO A 110 2.36 6.40 30.19
CA PRO A 110 1.01 7.01 30.12
C PRO A 110 0.91 8.28 29.27
N ASP A 111 2.01 9.01 29.11
CA ASP A 111 2.10 10.23 28.32
C ASP A 111 2.40 9.98 26.83
N PHE A 112 2.58 8.71 26.43
CA PHE A 112 2.83 8.39 25.01
C PHE A 112 1.58 8.62 24.17
N VAL A 113 1.72 9.43 23.13
CA VAL A 113 0.63 9.77 22.19
C VAL A 113 0.91 9.16 20.82
N MET A 114 -0.01 8.33 20.37
CA MET A 114 0.01 7.76 19.03
C MET A 114 -1.37 7.84 18.39
N THR A 115 -1.41 8.26 17.13
CA THR A 115 -2.59 8.19 16.28
C THR A 115 -2.36 7.09 15.25
N ILE A 116 -3.19 6.04 15.27
CA ILE A 116 -3.13 4.92 14.32
C ILE A 116 -4.32 5.06 13.37
N ILE A 117 -4.05 5.21 12.07
CA ILE A 117 -5.09 5.36 11.05
C ILE A 117 -5.18 4.07 10.23
N ASP A 118 -6.34 3.42 10.23
CA ASP A 118 -6.69 2.39 9.25
C ASP A 118 -6.85 3.04 7.88
N SER A 119 -5.87 2.83 7.01
CA SER A 119 -5.85 3.51 5.71
C SER A 119 -6.95 3.07 4.76
N LYS A 120 -7.56 1.90 4.99
CA LYS A 120 -8.44 1.24 4.00
C LYS A 120 -7.76 1.05 2.63
N CYS A 121 -6.44 1.09 2.59
CA CYS A 121 -5.62 1.00 1.38
C CYS A 121 -4.66 -0.18 1.45
N ALA A 122 -4.07 -0.52 0.31
CA ALA A 122 -3.04 -1.54 0.16
C ALA A 122 -1.86 -1.02 -0.66
N SER A 123 -0.65 -1.55 -0.38
CA SER A 123 0.55 -1.26 -1.15
C SER A 123 0.80 0.24 -1.27
N ILE A 124 1.24 0.72 -2.45
CA ILE A 124 1.49 2.13 -2.73
C ILE A 124 0.26 3.04 -2.48
N GLY A 125 -0.94 2.48 -2.28
CA GLY A 125 -2.12 3.28 -1.94
C GLY A 125 -1.92 4.07 -0.66
N TYR A 126 -1.53 3.40 0.44
CA TYR A 126 -1.19 4.14 1.65
C TYR A 126 0.28 4.61 1.66
N GLY A 127 1.16 4.02 0.86
CA GLY A 127 2.49 4.59 0.61
C GLY A 127 2.42 6.01 0.03
N LEU A 128 1.47 6.26 -0.89
CA LEU A 128 1.22 7.58 -1.45
C LEU A 128 0.59 8.54 -0.43
N VAL A 129 -0.23 8.05 0.51
CA VAL A 129 -0.70 8.84 1.65
C VAL A 129 0.50 9.26 2.50
N VAL A 130 1.38 8.33 2.85
CA VAL A 130 2.59 8.61 3.65
C VAL A 130 3.48 9.62 2.95
N GLU A 131 3.73 9.49 1.64
CA GLU A 131 4.53 10.43 0.85
C GLU A 131 3.95 11.86 0.94
N ARG A 132 2.63 12.01 0.75
CA ARG A 132 1.98 13.32 0.85
C ARG A 132 2.12 13.93 2.24
N LEU A 133 1.91 13.15 3.29
CA LEU A 133 2.03 13.62 4.67
C LEU A 133 3.45 14.05 5.02
N LEU A 134 4.46 13.28 4.56
CA LEU A 134 5.87 13.63 4.77
C LEU A 134 6.24 14.93 4.04
N ARG A 135 5.74 15.11 2.81
CA ARG A 135 5.91 16.35 2.06
C ARG A 135 5.24 17.53 2.77
N MET A 136 3.99 17.35 3.22
CA MET A 136 3.25 18.35 3.98
C MET A 136 3.99 18.72 5.27
N GLN A 137 4.50 17.74 6.01
CA GLN A 137 5.27 17.97 7.24
C GLN A 137 6.55 18.76 6.96
N ARG A 138 7.30 18.38 5.92
CA ARG A 138 8.52 19.10 5.48
C ARG A 138 8.22 20.55 5.10
N ASN A 139 7.06 20.81 4.53
CA ASN A 139 6.61 22.14 4.13
C ASN A 139 5.86 22.89 5.26
N GLY A 140 5.96 22.42 6.51
CA GLY A 140 5.50 23.14 7.70
C GLY A 140 4.01 23.01 8.01
N ALA A 141 3.32 22.00 7.48
CA ALA A 141 1.94 21.72 7.88
C ALA A 141 1.85 21.42 9.38
N PRO A 142 0.91 22.03 10.12
CA PRO A 142 0.71 21.75 11.53
C PRO A 142 0.16 20.34 11.74
N LYS A 143 0.46 19.73 12.90
CA LYS A 143 0.09 18.36 13.24
C LYS A 143 -1.39 18.04 12.98
N ASP A 144 -2.29 18.87 13.46
CA ASP A 144 -3.73 18.65 13.32
C ASP A 144 -4.16 18.61 11.85
N LEU A 145 -3.52 19.43 11.00
CA LEU A 145 -3.74 19.40 9.56
C LEU A 145 -3.20 18.11 8.91
N LEU A 146 -2.07 17.57 9.41
CA LEU A 146 -1.52 16.30 8.93
C LEU A 146 -2.46 15.13 9.26
N ILE A 147 -3.03 15.10 10.46
CA ILE A 147 -4.00 14.06 10.86
C ILE A 147 -5.28 14.17 10.02
N GLU A 148 -5.81 15.38 9.85
CA GLU A 148 -6.98 15.63 8.99
C GLU A 148 -6.71 15.19 7.54
N ALA A 149 -5.55 15.58 6.99
CA ALA A 149 -5.15 15.22 5.63
C ALA A 149 -4.96 13.71 5.46
N ALA A 150 -4.45 13.01 6.49
CA ALA A 150 -4.31 11.56 6.46
C ALA A 150 -5.68 10.86 6.28
N HIS A 151 -6.69 11.28 7.05
CA HIS A 151 -8.05 10.75 6.90
C HIS A 151 -8.62 11.05 5.51
N PHE A 152 -8.48 12.30 5.04
CA PHE A 152 -8.94 12.70 3.72
C PHE A 152 -8.29 11.87 2.60
N PHE A 153 -6.95 11.74 2.61
CA PHE A 153 -6.26 10.98 1.57
C PHE A 153 -6.60 9.49 1.62
N CYS A 154 -6.78 8.91 2.80
CA CYS A 154 -7.20 7.51 2.93
C CYS A 154 -8.63 7.28 2.39
N GLU A 155 -9.55 8.19 2.68
CA GLU A 155 -10.97 8.10 2.24
C GLU A 155 -11.11 8.23 0.72
N HIS A 156 -10.26 9.08 0.10
CA HIS A 156 -10.35 9.39 -1.33
C HIS A 156 -9.36 8.62 -2.21
N MET A 157 -8.63 7.64 -1.66
CA MET A 157 -7.67 6.84 -2.41
C MET A 157 -8.35 5.72 -3.20
N GLU A 158 -8.26 5.79 -4.51
CA GLU A 158 -8.76 4.76 -5.43
C GLU A 158 -7.64 3.82 -5.87
N HIS A 159 -8.01 2.55 -6.03
CA HIS A 159 -7.10 1.49 -6.50
C HIS A 159 -7.65 0.87 -7.78
N ALA A 160 -6.90 0.94 -8.86
CA ALA A 160 -7.18 0.25 -10.12
C ALA A 160 -6.12 -0.84 -10.30
N VAL A 161 -6.48 -2.10 -10.05
CA VAL A 161 -5.54 -3.22 -9.96
C VAL A 161 -5.91 -4.32 -10.94
N THR A 162 -4.90 -4.95 -11.55
CA THR A 162 -5.06 -6.20 -12.29
C THR A 162 -3.91 -7.16 -11.98
N VAL A 163 -4.18 -8.45 -12.05
CA VAL A 163 -3.19 -9.51 -11.86
C VAL A 163 -3.23 -10.50 -13.02
N MET A 164 -2.11 -11.11 -13.36
CA MET A 164 -2.07 -12.16 -14.38
C MET A 164 -2.76 -13.43 -13.89
N GLU A 165 -2.63 -13.76 -12.62
CA GLU A 165 -3.10 -15.00 -12.00
C GLU A 165 -3.83 -14.74 -10.70
N LEU A 166 -5.13 -15.06 -10.65
CA LEU A 166 -5.97 -14.93 -9.46
C LEU A 166 -5.64 -15.96 -8.36
N GLU A 167 -4.95 -17.02 -8.72
CA GLU A 167 -4.66 -18.14 -7.82
C GLU A 167 -3.94 -17.70 -6.55
N TYR A 168 -3.03 -16.73 -6.65
CA TYR A 168 -2.32 -16.16 -5.49
C TYR A 168 -3.28 -15.50 -4.50
N LEU A 169 -4.22 -14.67 -4.98
CA LEU A 169 -5.23 -14.01 -4.15
C LEU A 169 -6.20 -15.01 -3.51
N PHE A 170 -6.55 -16.09 -4.23
CA PHE A 170 -7.42 -17.14 -3.71
C PHE A 170 -6.73 -18.00 -2.65
N LYS A 171 -5.48 -18.42 -2.90
CA LYS A 171 -4.67 -19.18 -1.95
C LYS A 171 -4.41 -18.38 -0.68
N GLY A 172 -4.12 -17.09 -0.84
CA GLY A 172 -3.93 -16.16 0.27
C GLY A 172 -5.22 -15.80 1.02
N GLY A 173 -6.41 -16.15 0.51
CA GLY A 173 -7.69 -15.83 1.14
C GLY A 173 -8.09 -14.35 1.09
N ARG A 174 -7.41 -13.52 0.28
CA ARG A 174 -7.68 -12.07 0.15
C ARG A 174 -8.73 -11.76 -0.91
N LEU A 175 -9.09 -12.75 -1.72
CA LEU A 175 -10.23 -12.68 -2.64
C LEU A 175 -11.04 -13.98 -2.56
N SER A 176 -12.39 -13.85 -2.51
CA SER A 176 -13.28 -15.00 -2.49
C SER A 176 -13.41 -15.64 -3.88
N ARG A 177 -13.31 -16.98 -3.94
CA ARG A 177 -13.53 -17.74 -5.18
C ARG A 177 -14.97 -17.60 -5.72
N THR A 178 -15.95 -17.44 -4.86
CA THR A 178 -17.36 -17.37 -5.24
C THR A 178 -17.70 -16.15 -6.09
N SER A 179 -16.95 -15.06 -5.95
CA SER A 179 -17.17 -13.83 -6.70
C SER A 179 -16.65 -13.89 -8.14
N PHE A 180 -15.79 -14.87 -8.46
CA PHE A 180 -15.12 -14.89 -9.76
C PHE A 180 -15.31 -16.18 -10.59
N LEU A 181 -15.71 -17.31 -9.98
CA LEU A 181 -15.84 -18.59 -10.64
C LEU A 181 -17.21 -18.73 -11.35
N ALA A 182 -17.30 -18.18 -12.55
CA ALA A 182 -18.32 -18.59 -13.51
C ALA A 182 -17.67 -18.75 -14.88
N GLY A 183 -17.21 -19.98 -15.16
CA GLY A 183 -16.79 -20.42 -16.47
C GLY A 183 -15.28 -20.42 -16.71
N THR A 184 -14.80 -21.51 -17.32
CA THR A 184 -13.43 -21.72 -17.78
C THR A 184 -13.17 -20.95 -19.07
N VAL A 185 -13.16 -19.63 -19.02
CA VAL A 185 -12.73 -18.82 -20.19
C VAL A 185 -11.23 -18.58 -20.07
N LEU A 186 -10.49 -19.05 -21.06
CA LEU A 186 -9.04 -18.88 -21.14
C LEU A 186 -8.65 -17.40 -21.20
N ASP A 187 -7.60 -17.01 -20.45
CA ASP A 187 -6.98 -15.68 -20.46
C ASP A 187 -7.88 -14.55 -19.92
N ILE A 188 -8.73 -14.84 -18.93
CA ILE A 188 -9.48 -13.81 -18.20
C ILE A 188 -8.60 -13.18 -17.12
N LYS A 189 -8.52 -11.86 -17.14
CA LYS A 189 -7.85 -11.04 -16.13
C LYS A 189 -8.88 -10.26 -15.31
N PRO A 190 -8.74 -10.21 -13.98
CA PRO A 190 -9.65 -9.45 -13.13
C PRO A 190 -9.29 -7.97 -13.17
N ILE A 191 -10.28 -7.12 -13.01
CA ILE A 191 -10.08 -5.76 -12.52
C ILE A 191 -10.53 -5.74 -11.08
N ILE A 192 -9.64 -5.31 -10.21
CA ILE A 192 -9.80 -5.35 -8.76
C ILE A 192 -9.70 -3.92 -8.22
N ILE A 193 -10.55 -3.63 -7.24
CA ILE A 193 -10.51 -2.40 -6.45
C ILE A 193 -10.33 -2.75 -4.97
N VAL A 194 -10.00 -1.76 -4.17
CA VAL A 194 -10.24 -1.79 -2.72
C VAL A 194 -11.57 -1.09 -2.49
N ASP A 195 -12.51 -1.75 -1.81
CA ASP A 195 -13.85 -1.21 -1.55
C ASP A 195 -13.87 -0.30 -0.31
N GLU A 196 -15.04 0.26 0.00
CA GLU A 196 -15.26 1.16 1.14
C GLU A 196 -14.95 0.52 2.52
N ASN A 197 -14.92 -0.81 2.59
CA ASN A 197 -14.52 -1.56 3.79
C ASN A 197 -13.03 -1.86 3.84
N GLY A 198 -12.27 -1.41 2.83
CA GLY A 198 -10.85 -1.69 2.68
C GLY A 198 -10.56 -3.11 2.18
N SER A 199 -11.54 -3.83 1.63
CA SER A 199 -11.40 -5.20 1.14
C SER A 199 -11.17 -5.26 -0.37
N LEU A 200 -10.43 -6.28 -0.83
CA LEU A 200 -10.24 -6.49 -2.26
C LEU A 200 -11.54 -7.02 -2.90
N LYS A 201 -11.95 -6.39 -3.99
CA LYS A 201 -13.14 -6.75 -4.75
C LYS A 201 -12.84 -6.80 -6.25
N ALA A 202 -13.05 -7.97 -6.87
CA ALA A 202 -13.04 -8.10 -8.31
C ALA A 202 -14.34 -7.56 -8.88
N VAL A 203 -14.27 -6.47 -9.67
CA VAL A 203 -15.45 -5.74 -10.20
C VAL A 203 -15.69 -6.02 -11.68
N GLU A 204 -14.66 -6.38 -12.44
CA GLU A 204 -14.78 -6.67 -13.88
C GLU A 204 -13.91 -7.85 -14.29
N LYS A 205 -14.24 -8.45 -15.42
CA LYS A 205 -13.50 -9.52 -16.10
C LYS A 205 -13.12 -9.06 -17.49
N VAL A 206 -11.83 -9.02 -17.80
CA VAL A 206 -11.33 -8.59 -19.09
C VAL A 206 -10.54 -9.72 -19.73
N ARG A 207 -10.75 -9.97 -21.03
CA ARG A 207 -10.00 -11.00 -21.75
C ARG A 207 -8.71 -10.41 -22.33
N GLY A 208 -7.56 -10.95 -21.88
CA GLY A 208 -6.24 -10.58 -22.35
C GLY A 208 -5.55 -9.50 -21.52
N TRP A 209 -4.24 -9.69 -21.30
CA TRP A 209 -3.43 -8.84 -20.42
C TRP A 209 -3.38 -7.37 -20.86
N LYS A 210 -3.15 -7.12 -22.16
CA LYS A 210 -3.11 -5.75 -22.71
C LYS A 210 -4.44 -4.99 -22.56
N LYS A 211 -5.58 -5.70 -22.62
CA LYS A 211 -6.88 -5.07 -22.38
C LYS A 211 -7.10 -4.76 -20.90
N ALA A 212 -6.61 -5.62 -20.01
CA ALA A 212 -6.68 -5.35 -18.57
C ALA A 212 -5.83 -4.12 -18.19
N GLN A 213 -4.63 -3.98 -18.75
CA GLN A 213 -3.80 -2.77 -18.60
C GLN A 213 -4.53 -1.50 -19.06
N LYS A 214 -5.17 -1.55 -20.22
CA LYS A 214 -5.97 -0.41 -20.71
C LYS A 214 -7.15 -0.12 -19.80
N ARG A 215 -7.83 -1.17 -19.29
CA ARG A 215 -9.01 -0.99 -18.44
C ARG A 215 -8.66 -0.31 -17.11
N ILE A 216 -7.54 -0.67 -16.45
CA ILE A 216 -7.12 0.04 -15.24
C ILE A 216 -6.77 1.51 -15.53
N LEU A 217 -6.19 1.82 -16.70
CA LEU A 217 -5.97 3.20 -17.14
C LEU A 217 -7.29 3.95 -17.38
N ASP A 218 -8.27 3.32 -18.01
CA ASP A 218 -9.58 3.94 -18.25
C ASP A 218 -10.28 4.27 -16.93
N MET A 219 -10.15 3.41 -15.90
CA MET A 219 -10.66 3.69 -14.54
C MET A 219 -10.02 4.92 -13.92
N VAL A 220 -8.73 5.17 -14.18
CA VAL A 220 -8.05 6.40 -13.71
C VAL A 220 -8.75 7.63 -14.29
N GLY A 221 -9.07 7.62 -15.58
CA GLY A 221 -9.78 8.73 -16.22
C GLY A 221 -11.25 8.86 -15.82
N GLU A 222 -11.90 7.73 -15.49
CA GLU A 222 -13.31 7.69 -15.06
C GLU A 222 -13.51 8.23 -13.64
N LYS A 223 -12.56 7.97 -12.75
CA LYS A 223 -12.69 8.21 -11.30
C LYS A 223 -11.75 9.28 -10.75
N GLY A 224 -10.61 9.51 -11.40
CA GLY A 224 -9.59 10.43 -10.92
C GLY A 224 -10.01 11.89 -11.03
N SER A 225 -9.69 12.68 -10.01
CA SER A 225 -9.97 14.12 -9.98
C SER A 225 -8.71 14.92 -10.27
N ASN A 226 -8.79 15.90 -11.18
CA ASN A 226 -7.68 16.83 -11.48
C ASN A 226 -6.32 16.09 -11.59
N LEU A 227 -6.26 15.07 -12.44
CA LEU A 227 -5.09 14.19 -12.57
C LEU A 227 -3.81 14.96 -12.91
N ASP A 228 -3.91 16.07 -13.64
CA ASP A 228 -2.83 16.98 -13.99
C ASP A 228 -2.24 17.73 -12.77
N LYS A 229 -2.95 17.77 -11.65
CA LYS A 229 -2.52 18.40 -10.40
C LYS A 229 -2.03 17.42 -9.35
N GLN A 230 -2.21 16.12 -9.55
CA GLN A 230 -1.84 15.13 -8.54
C GLN A 230 -0.68 14.22 -8.97
N MET A 231 0.08 13.80 -7.98
CA MET A 231 0.95 12.64 -8.08
C MET A 231 0.08 11.37 -7.98
N VAL A 232 0.32 10.41 -8.83
CA VAL A 232 -0.33 9.08 -8.80
C VAL A 232 0.70 8.01 -8.44
N GLY A 233 0.27 6.90 -7.86
CA GLY A 233 1.15 5.77 -7.57
C GLY A 233 1.03 4.69 -8.66
N VAL A 234 2.14 4.08 -9.06
CA VAL A 234 2.16 2.94 -9.98
C VAL A 234 3.06 1.85 -9.42
N VAL A 235 2.53 0.64 -9.34
CA VAL A 235 3.29 -0.52 -8.87
C VAL A 235 3.22 -1.69 -9.82
N TYR A 236 4.27 -2.52 -9.79
CA TYR A 236 4.37 -3.74 -10.58
C TYR A 236 5.07 -4.85 -9.79
N GLY A 237 4.83 -6.10 -10.18
CA GLY A 237 5.60 -7.25 -9.69
C GLY A 237 6.85 -7.49 -10.54
N THR A 238 6.66 -8.17 -11.68
CA THR A 238 7.75 -8.52 -12.61
C THR A 238 7.52 -8.03 -14.05
N ASP A 239 6.32 -7.58 -14.42
CA ASP A 239 6.00 -7.07 -15.76
C ASP A 239 6.47 -5.63 -15.95
N LEU A 240 7.77 -5.46 -16.19
CA LEU A 240 8.38 -4.16 -16.43
C LEU A 240 7.84 -3.50 -17.72
N GLN A 241 7.52 -4.28 -18.75
CA GLN A 241 6.98 -3.74 -20.01
C GLN A 241 5.59 -3.15 -19.81
N GLY A 242 4.73 -3.85 -19.07
CA GLY A 242 3.39 -3.35 -18.71
C GLY A 242 3.46 -2.12 -17.83
N PHE A 243 4.39 -2.11 -16.89
CA PHE A 243 4.64 -0.97 -16.00
C PHE A 243 5.04 0.29 -16.79
N GLU A 244 6.04 0.20 -17.68
CA GLU A 244 6.45 1.34 -18.51
C GLU A 244 5.32 1.83 -19.42
N PHE A 245 4.53 0.91 -20.02
CA PHE A 245 3.34 1.26 -20.78
C PHE A 245 2.33 2.06 -19.94
N ILE A 246 2.03 1.63 -18.72
CA ILE A 246 1.11 2.34 -17.81
C ILE A 246 1.60 3.77 -17.54
N LYS A 247 2.90 3.92 -17.21
CA LYS A 247 3.50 5.23 -16.91
C LYS A 247 3.44 6.19 -18.09
N GLU A 248 3.76 5.69 -19.30
CA GLU A 248 3.67 6.46 -20.53
C GLU A 248 2.24 6.94 -20.76
N GLN A 249 1.25 6.06 -20.66
CA GLN A 249 -0.14 6.40 -20.86
C GLN A 249 -0.69 7.38 -19.81
N LEU A 250 -0.26 7.30 -18.55
CA LEU A 250 -0.62 8.27 -17.53
C LEU A 250 -0.11 9.68 -17.85
N ARG A 251 1.11 9.78 -18.38
CA ARG A 251 1.70 11.06 -18.79
C ARG A 251 1.03 11.61 -20.05
N GLU A 252 0.81 10.77 -21.07
CA GLU A 252 0.25 11.19 -22.36
C GLU A 252 -1.25 11.50 -22.30
N ARG A 253 -2.04 10.64 -21.63
CA ARG A 253 -3.51 10.76 -21.63
C ARG A 253 -4.03 11.70 -20.54
N TYR A 254 -3.38 11.72 -19.39
CA TYR A 254 -3.89 12.41 -18.20
C TYR A 254 -2.98 13.51 -17.69
N HIS A 255 -1.78 13.67 -18.26
CA HIS A 255 -0.83 14.72 -17.91
C HIS A 255 -0.53 14.79 -16.41
N VAL A 256 -0.53 13.64 -15.74
CA VAL A 256 -0.36 13.57 -14.28
C VAL A 256 0.86 14.39 -13.81
N LYS A 257 0.72 15.09 -12.68
CA LYS A 257 1.79 15.95 -12.11
C LYS A 257 3.08 15.17 -11.84
N GLY A 258 2.95 13.92 -11.43
CA GLY A 258 4.08 13.03 -11.15
C GLY A 258 3.62 11.60 -10.93
N ILE A 259 4.58 10.69 -10.89
CA ILE A 259 4.34 9.26 -10.64
C ILE A 259 5.27 8.83 -9.51
N LEU A 260 4.69 8.37 -8.40
CA LEU A 260 5.39 7.60 -7.38
C LEU A 260 5.41 6.15 -7.84
N GLU A 261 6.60 5.63 -8.10
CA GLU A 261 6.77 4.30 -8.67
C GLU A 261 7.53 3.38 -7.72
N THR A 262 7.10 2.14 -7.62
CA THR A 262 7.78 1.13 -6.82
C THR A 262 7.49 -0.28 -7.33
N ARG A 263 8.34 -1.22 -6.97
CA ARG A 263 8.10 -2.65 -7.13
C ARG A 263 7.34 -3.17 -5.91
N ILE A 264 6.37 -4.04 -6.12
CA ILE A 264 5.62 -4.70 -5.05
C ILE A 264 6.59 -5.51 -4.16
N GLY A 265 6.53 -5.27 -2.84
CA GLY A 265 7.29 -5.98 -1.82
C GLY A 265 6.85 -7.42 -1.61
N CYS A 266 7.56 -8.12 -0.71
CA CYS A 266 7.37 -9.55 -0.49
C CYS A 266 6.02 -9.85 0.17
N ALA A 267 5.62 -9.03 1.16
CA ALA A 267 4.37 -9.21 1.88
C ALA A 267 3.13 -9.16 0.97
N ILE A 268 3.08 -8.19 0.07
CA ILE A 268 1.99 -8.03 -0.91
C ILE A 268 2.17 -9.02 -2.07
N GLY A 269 3.38 -9.19 -2.57
CA GLY A 269 3.72 -10.08 -3.68
C GLY A 269 3.37 -11.56 -3.44
N ALA A 270 3.41 -12.01 -2.18
CA ALA A 270 3.00 -13.36 -1.78
C ALA A 270 1.53 -13.66 -2.11
N HIS A 271 0.67 -12.64 -2.08
CA HIS A 271 -0.77 -12.76 -2.33
C HIS A 271 -1.21 -12.35 -3.73
N THR A 272 -0.44 -11.48 -4.40
CA THR A 272 -0.81 -10.96 -5.72
C THR A 272 -0.11 -11.69 -6.87
N GLY A 273 0.99 -12.36 -6.55
CA GLY A 273 1.86 -13.00 -7.52
C GLY A 273 2.70 -12.02 -8.35
N PRO A 274 3.55 -12.55 -9.24
CA PRO A 274 4.51 -11.74 -10.00
C PRO A 274 3.85 -10.84 -11.06
N GLY A 275 2.64 -11.17 -11.49
CA GLY A 275 1.94 -10.48 -12.59
C GLY A 275 0.97 -9.37 -12.14
N ILE A 276 1.27 -8.67 -11.03
CA ILE A 276 0.46 -7.53 -10.61
C ILE A 276 0.87 -6.25 -11.31
N LEU A 277 -0.12 -5.45 -11.69
CA LEU A 277 -0.01 -4.03 -12.04
C LEU A 277 -1.13 -3.26 -11.34
N ALA A 278 -0.81 -2.12 -10.74
CA ALA A 278 -1.80 -1.25 -10.15
C ALA A 278 -1.48 0.24 -10.34
N VAL A 279 -2.54 1.03 -10.43
CA VAL A 279 -2.49 2.50 -10.39
C VAL A 279 -3.35 2.95 -9.22
N VAL A 280 -2.80 3.84 -8.40
CA VAL A 280 -3.54 4.47 -7.28
C VAL A 280 -3.56 5.98 -7.47
N PHE A 281 -4.67 6.59 -7.13
CA PHE A 281 -4.92 8.00 -7.38
C PHE A 281 -6.05 8.51 -6.47
N LEU A 282 -6.18 9.82 -6.35
CA LEU A 282 -7.29 10.42 -5.60
C LEU A 282 -8.49 10.67 -6.52
N ASN A 283 -9.69 10.35 -6.01
CA ASN A 283 -10.95 10.70 -6.64
C ASN A 283 -11.45 12.10 -6.25
N GLU A 284 -10.82 12.73 -5.26
CA GLU A 284 -11.09 14.10 -4.84
C GLU A 284 -9.79 14.79 -4.44
N ILE A 285 -9.70 16.10 -4.72
CA ILE A 285 -8.59 16.97 -4.31
C ILE A 285 -9.15 18.05 -3.41
N ASN A 286 -8.45 18.35 -2.32
CA ASN A 286 -8.78 19.44 -1.43
C ASN A 286 -7.69 20.52 -1.50
N GLU A 287 -8.07 21.71 -1.98
CA GLU A 287 -7.17 22.85 -2.18
C GLU A 287 -6.49 23.33 -0.86
N LYS A 288 -7.07 23.00 0.30
CA LYS A 288 -6.48 23.30 1.62
C LYS A 288 -5.09 22.69 1.81
N TYR A 289 -4.81 21.53 1.16
CA TYR A 289 -3.53 20.83 1.30
C TYR A 289 -2.51 21.20 0.22
N GLU A 290 -2.96 21.79 -0.90
CA GLU A 290 -2.09 22.14 -2.04
C GLU A 290 -0.86 22.99 -1.66
N PRO A 291 -0.95 24.01 -0.76
CA PRO A 291 0.21 24.82 -0.37
C PRO A 291 1.35 24.01 0.26
N TYR A 292 1.04 22.83 0.80
CA TYR A 292 2.01 21.97 1.45
C TYR A 292 2.48 20.80 0.55
N LEU A 293 1.92 20.65 -0.65
CA LEU A 293 2.25 19.59 -1.62
C LEU A 293 3.09 20.09 -2.81
N VAL A 294 3.69 21.25 -2.66
CA VAL A 294 4.59 21.88 -3.65
C VAL A 294 5.97 21.25 -3.67
#